data_ae157678767e729eff7ce660f7f62130
#
_entry.id   ae157678767e729eff7ce660f7f62130
#
_cell.length_a   1.000
_cell.length_b   1.000
_cell.length_c   1.000
_cell.angle_alpha   90.00
_cell.angle_beta   90.00
_cell.angle_gamma   90.00
#
_symmetry.space_group_name_H-M   'P 1'
#
loop_
_entity.id
_entity.type
_entity.pdbx_description
1 polymer ?
#
loop_
_entity_poly.entity_id
_entity_poly.type
_entity_poly.pdbx_seq_one_letter_code
_entity_poly.pdbx_strand_id
1 'polypeptide(L)'
;MRFLLYNIRYGTGKYLNQPMKYLRGYLGQSLDHIHRIGEFIKEQKADIVGLVEVDLGSFRTKETNQAKLLGELTGKHYVSQYKYKENSRYMKFPIMRKQGNALLSNEKIIAQRFHYLERGTKKLVIEMETEEVTIFLVHLALGGKTRLRQIVELNNMIENCKKPFIVAGDFNLLWGKEEIELFLKAGKLQNVNNRREPTFPSWAPKKELDFILCSENIEIKDYKVVRNTLSDHLPILVDFEIKKN
;
A
#
# COMPACT_ATOMS: atom_id res chain seq x y z
N MET A 1 -9.98 -2.41 15.80
CA MET A 1 -9.98 -2.29 14.33
C MET A 1 -8.94 -3.20 13.71
N ARG A 2 -9.15 -3.55 12.43
CA ARG A 2 -8.24 -4.42 11.67
C ARG A 2 -7.83 -3.74 10.36
N PHE A 3 -6.52 -3.64 10.11
CA PHE A 3 -5.96 -3.07 8.88
C PHE A 3 -5.17 -4.12 8.11
N LEU A 4 -5.43 -4.22 6.81
CA LEU A 4 -4.72 -5.07 5.84
C LEU A 4 -3.92 -4.20 4.89
N LEU A 5 -2.61 -4.43 4.78
CA LEU A 5 -1.76 -3.85 3.73
C LEU A 5 -1.41 -4.92 2.70
N TYR A 6 -1.62 -4.62 1.41
CA TYR A 6 -1.27 -5.55 0.34
C TYR A 6 -0.79 -4.83 -0.92
N ASN A 7 0.44 -5.06 -1.33
CA ASN A 7 0.90 -4.74 -2.68
C ASN A 7 0.41 -5.84 -3.63
N ILE A 8 -0.58 -5.53 -4.47
CA ILE A 8 -1.25 -6.50 -5.36
C ILE A 8 -0.62 -6.59 -6.75
N ARG A 9 0.47 -5.85 -6.99
CA ARG A 9 1.18 -5.87 -8.28
C ARG A 9 0.24 -5.75 -9.47
N TYR A 10 -0.69 -4.82 -9.41
CA TYR A 10 -1.71 -4.60 -10.47
C TYR A 10 -2.57 -5.85 -10.78
N GLY A 11 -2.67 -6.83 -9.88
CA GLY A 11 -3.36 -8.09 -10.11
C GLY A 11 -2.69 -9.01 -11.14
N THR A 12 -1.39 -8.84 -11.43
CA THR A 12 -0.68 -9.65 -12.45
C THR A 12 -0.23 -11.01 -11.95
N GLY A 13 -0.41 -11.30 -10.65
CA GLY A 13 0.02 -12.56 -10.05
C GLY A 13 1.54 -12.73 -9.92
N LYS A 14 1.96 -13.92 -9.55
CA LYS A 14 3.38 -14.29 -9.46
C LYS A 14 3.82 -15.03 -10.73
N TYR A 15 4.72 -14.46 -11.54
CA TYR A 15 5.28 -15.15 -12.72
C TYR A 15 6.81 -15.07 -12.72
N LEU A 16 7.46 -15.62 -11.68
CA LEU A 16 8.85 -15.33 -11.42
C LEU A 16 9.88 -16.31 -11.95
N ASN A 17 9.47 -17.51 -12.33
CA ASN A 17 10.41 -18.49 -12.86
C ASN A 17 10.52 -18.49 -14.39
N GLN A 18 9.84 -17.57 -15.08
CA GLN A 18 9.88 -17.49 -16.55
C GLN A 18 9.83 -16.01 -17.01
N PRO A 19 10.94 -15.41 -17.42
CA PRO A 19 11.01 -13.99 -17.85
C PRO A 19 9.97 -13.61 -18.92
N MET A 20 9.68 -14.51 -19.85
CA MET A 20 8.66 -14.29 -20.89
C MET A 20 7.23 -14.30 -20.35
N LYS A 21 6.93 -15.11 -19.31
CA LYS A 21 5.63 -15.08 -18.62
C LYS A 21 5.49 -13.87 -17.70
N TYR A 22 6.60 -13.34 -17.20
CA TYR A 22 6.64 -12.10 -16.45
C TYR A 22 6.13 -10.91 -17.29
N LEU A 23 6.63 -10.77 -18.50
CA LEU A 23 6.19 -9.72 -19.45
C LEU A 23 4.74 -9.95 -19.93
N ARG A 24 4.36 -11.18 -20.26
CA ARG A 24 2.97 -11.51 -20.65
C ARG A 24 1.99 -11.31 -19.50
N GLY A 25 2.34 -11.69 -18.28
CA GLY A 25 1.51 -11.43 -17.09
C GLY A 25 1.34 -9.93 -16.81
N TYR A 26 2.37 -9.11 -17.12
CA TYR A 26 2.29 -7.66 -16.96
C TYR A 26 1.40 -6.99 -18.05
N LEU A 27 1.31 -7.57 -19.24
CA LEU A 27 0.56 -7.02 -20.37
C LEU A 27 -0.89 -7.54 -20.47
N GLY A 28 -1.21 -8.66 -19.88
CA GLY A 28 -2.55 -9.23 -19.89
C GLY A 28 -2.96 -9.77 -18.54
N GLN A 29 -4.14 -9.39 -18.06
CA GLN A 29 -4.69 -9.87 -16.80
C GLN A 29 -5.95 -10.68 -17.01
N SER A 30 -6.13 -11.67 -16.14
CA SER A 30 -7.42 -12.30 -15.95
C SER A 30 -8.21 -11.55 -14.89
N LEU A 31 -9.46 -11.22 -15.17
CA LEU A 31 -10.39 -10.69 -14.16
C LEU A 31 -10.54 -11.67 -12.98
N ASP A 32 -10.43 -12.98 -13.24
CA ASP A 32 -10.50 -14.01 -12.20
C ASP A 32 -9.43 -13.83 -11.12
N HIS A 33 -8.25 -13.33 -11.49
CA HIS A 33 -7.18 -13.14 -10.52
C HIS A 33 -7.50 -12.00 -9.53
N ILE A 34 -8.07 -10.89 -10.02
CA ILE A 34 -8.49 -9.79 -9.14
C ILE A 34 -9.69 -10.18 -8.27
N HIS A 35 -10.62 -11.03 -8.78
CA HIS A 35 -11.68 -11.60 -7.96
C HIS A 35 -11.13 -12.46 -6.82
N ARG A 36 -10.14 -13.31 -7.07
CA ARG A 36 -9.46 -14.10 -6.02
C ARG A 36 -8.78 -13.21 -4.96
N ILE A 37 -8.20 -12.08 -5.38
CA ILE A 37 -7.68 -11.08 -4.43
C ILE A 37 -8.83 -10.50 -3.61
N GLY A 38 -9.96 -10.18 -4.22
CA GLY A 38 -11.15 -9.67 -3.53
C GLY A 38 -11.70 -10.65 -2.49
N GLU A 39 -11.82 -11.94 -2.85
CA GLU A 39 -12.22 -13.02 -1.94
C GLU A 39 -11.26 -13.12 -0.76
N PHE A 40 -9.95 -13.14 -1.04
CA PHE A 40 -8.94 -13.14 0.01
C PHE A 40 -9.08 -11.94 0.97
N ILE A 41 -9.25 -10.71 0.44
CA ILE A 41 -9.45 -9.51 1.27
C ILE A 41 -10.69 -9.66 2.15
N LYS A 42 -11.79 -10.18 1.60
CA LYS A 42 -13.05 -10.43 2.32
C LYS A 42 -12.85 -11.42 3.48
N GLU A 43 -12.12 -12.51 3.25
CA GLU A 43 -11.80 -13.52 4.25
C GLU A 43 -11.00 -12.94 5.44
N GLN A 44 -10.14 -11.92 5.20
CA GLN A 44 -9.36 -11.30 6.27
C GLN A 44 -10.22 -10.44 7.22
N LYS A 45 -11.46 -10.09 6.85
CA LYS A 45 -12.39 -9.28 7.65
C LYS A 45 -11.76 -7.97 8.13
N ALA A 46 -10.89 -7.38 7.30
CA ALA A 46 -10.25 -6.12 7.62
C ALA A 46 -11.24 -4.95 7.53
N ASP A 47 -11.19 -4.02 8.48
CA ASP A 47 -12.00 -2.80 8.45
C ASP A 47 -11.47 -1.82 7.42
N ILE A 48 -10.15 -1.70 7.34
CA ILE A 48 -9.44 -0.84 6.40
C ILE A 48 -8.44 -1.68 5.59
N VAL A 49 -8.32 -1.39 4.29
CA VAL A 49 -7.39 -2.09 3.38
C VAL A 49 -6.56 -1.07 2.61
N GLY A 50 -5.24 -1.16 2.73
CA GLY A 50 -4.29 -0.42 1.90
C GLY A 50 -3.81 -1.27 0.73
N LEU A 51 -4.07 -0.80 -0.49
CA LEU A 51 -3.71 -1.49 -1.73
C LEU A 51 -2.65 -0.69 -2.48
N VAL A 52 -1.49 -1.27 -2.60
CA VAL A 52 -0.39 -0.72 -3.39
C VAL A 52 -0.36 -1.41 -4.75
N GLU A 53 0.01 -0.66 -5.79
CA GLU A 53 0.05 -1.15 -7.17
C GLU A 53 -1.31 -1.66 -7.68
N VAL A 54 -2.31 -0.79 -7.71
CA VAL A 54 -3.60 -1.04 -8.36
C VAL A 54 -3.63 -0.50 -9.79
N ASP A 55 -4.37 -1.16 -10.67
CA ASP A 55 -4.68 -0.67 -12.01
C ASP A 55 -6.05 0.02 -12.01
N LEU A 56 -6.08 1.29 -12.37
CA LEU A 56 -7.29 2.11 -12.35
C LEU A 56 -7.97 2.19 -13.73
N GLY A 57 -7.93 1.10 -14.48
CA GLY A 57 -8.62 0.96 -15.76
C GLY A 57 -7.72 1.14 -16.98
N SER A 58 -6.61 0.42 -17.07
CA SER A 58 -5.83 0.32 -18.31
C SER A 58 -6.42 -0.74 -19.24
N PHE A 59 -5.97 -0.74 -20.51
CA PHE A 59 -6.40 -1.75 -21.48
C PHE A 59 -6.07 -3.19 -21.03
N ARG A 60 -5.00 -3.40 -20.23
CA ARG A 60 -4.62 -4.73 -19.72
C ARG A 60 -5.65 -5.31 -18.75
N THR A 61 -6.45 -4.47 -18.08
CA THR A 61 -7.56 -4.85 -17.21
C THR A 61 -8.91 -4.75 -17.90
N LYS A 62 -8.92 -4.62 -19.24
CA LYS A 62 -10.14 -4.34 -20.01
C LYS A 62 -10.88 -3.13 -19.45
N GLU A 63 -10.12 -2.07 -19.15
CA GLU A 63 -10.60 -0.81 -18.57
C GLU A 63 -11.27 -0.95 -17.19
N THR A 64 -11.12 -2.10 -16.55
CA THR A 64 -11.64 -2.31 -15.20
C THR A 64 -10.79 -1.58 -14.17
N ASN A 65 -11.42 -0.71 -13.40
CA ASN A 65 -10.79 -0.09 -12.24
C ASN A 65 -10.77 -1.08 -11.06
N GLN A 66 -9.59 -1.59 -10.72
CA GLN A 66 -9.44 -2.60 -9.66
C GLN A 66 -9.84 -2.09 -8.27
N ALA A 67 -9.62 -0.80 -7.96
CA ALA A 67 -10.02 -0.24 -6.68
C ALA A 67 -11.53 -0.23 -6.53
N LYS A 68 -12.26 0.19 -7.58
CA LYS A 68 -13.72 0.15 -7.62
C LYS A 68 -14.24 -1.27 -7.48
N LEU A 69 -13.73 -2.19 -8.30
CA LEU A 69 -14.15 -3.60 -8.28
C LEU A 69 -13.93 -4.24 -6.90
N LEU A 70 -12.76 -4.02 -6.28
CA LEU A 70 -12.47 -4.54 -4.95
C LEU A 70 -13.36 -3.91 -3.87
N GLY A 71 -13.67 -2.62 -3.97
CA GLY A 71 -14.64 -1.95 -3.11
C GLY A 71 -16.02 -2.62 -3.20
N GLU A 72 -16.52 -2.85 -4.41
CA GLU A 72 -17.80 -3.52 -4.67
C GLU A 72 -17.83 -4.96 -4.14
N LEU A 73 -16.79 -5.76 -4.45
CA LEU A 73 -16.68 -7.15 -4.00
C LEU A 73 -16.62 -7.29 -2.48
N THR A 74 -16.00 -6.33 -1.80
CA THR A 74 -15.82 -6.37 -0.34
C THR A 74 -16.87 -5.57 0.44
N GLY A 75 -17.74 -4.84 -0.26
CA GLY A 75 -18.75 -3.98 0.36
C GLY A 75 -18.17 -2.75 1.06
N LYS A 76 -17.01 -2.25 0.61
CA LYS A 76 -16.29 -1.14 1.24
C LYS A 76 -16.36 0.15 0.42
N HIS A 77 -16.35 1.28 1.12
CA HIS A 77 -16.01 2.57 0.50
C HIS A 77 -14.57 2.51 -0.02
N TYR A 78 -14.26 3.25 -1.08
CA TYR A 78 -12.90 3.30 -1.58
C TYR A 78 -12.45 4.71 -1.97
N VAL A 79 -11.17 4.94 -1.85
CA VAL A 79 -10.46 6.07 -2.43
C VAL A 79 -9.28 5.54 -3.24
N SER A 80 -9.06 6.11 -4.42
CA SER A 80 -7.94 5.72 -5.26
C SER A 80 -7.39 6.92 -6.03
N GLN A 81 -6.08 6.89 -6.33
CA GLN A 81 -5.44 7.96 -7.08
C GLN A 81 -4.34 7.42 -7.97
N TYR A 82 -4.16 8.09 -9.11
CA TYR A 82 -3.08 7.81 -10.04
C TYR A 82 -1.72 8.17 -9.44
N LYS A 83 -0.76 7.28 -9.68
CA LYS A 83 0.62 7.40 -9.20
C LYS A 83 1.38 8.60 -9.76
N TYR A 84 1.01 9.04 -10.95
CA TYR A 84 1.68 10.12 -11.67
C TYR A 84 0.78 11.34 -11.81
N LYS A 85 1.35 12.54 -11.62
CA LYS A 85 0.66 13.81 -11.92
C LYS A 85 0.37 13.92 -13.42
N GLU A 86 -0.65 14.66 -13.80
CA GLU A 86 -1.10 14.85 -15.17
C GLU A 86 0.01 15.34 -16.12
N ASN A 87 0.89 16.20 -15.63
CA ASN A 87 2.03 16.74 -16.41
C ASN A 87 3.26 15.80 -16.46
N SER A 88 3.17 14.61 -15.90
CA SER A 88 4.27 13.63 -15.91
C SER A 88 4.42 13.00 -17.30
N ARG A 89 5.70 12.81 -17.74
CA ARG A 89 6.01 12.05 -18.97
C ARG A 89 5.41 10.64 -18.99
N TYR A 90 5.16 10.05 -17.82
CA TYR A 90 4.58 8.72 -17.69
C TYR A 90 3.12 8.65 -18.11
N MET A 91 2.41 9.79 -18.15
CA MET A 91 1.02 9.87 -18.62
C MET A 91 0.88 9.59 -20.12
N LYS A 92 1.98 9.65 -20.89
CA LYS A 92 2.01 9.29 -22.30
C LYS A 92 1.91 7.77 -22.53
N PHE A 93 2.20 6.97 -21.52
CA PHE A 93 2.19 5.51 -21.63
C PHE A 93 0.85 4.92 -21.15
N PRO A 94 0.12 4.16 -22.01
CA PRO A 94 -1.26 3.73 -21.74
C PRO A 94 -1.45 2.96 -20.44
N ILE A 95 -0.50 2.09 -20.08
CA ILE A 95 -0.54 1.33 -18.83
C ILE A 95 -0.15 2.22 -17.65
N MET A 96 0.95 2.96 -17.77
CA MET A 96 1.51 3.72 -16.64
C MET A 96 0.55 4.82 -16.15
N ARG A 97 -0.13 5.50 -17.06
CA ARG A 97 -1.12 6.54 -16.72
C ARG A 97 -2.29 6.04 -15.87
N LYS A 98 -2.50 4.72 -15.83
CA LYS A 98 -3.58 4.06 -15.08
C LYS A 98 -3.08 3.33 -13.81
N GLN A 99 -1.80 3.41 -13.53
CA GLN A 99 -1.24 2.86 -12.29
C GLN A 99 -1.56 3.78 -11.12
N GLY A 100 -1.95 3.19 -9.99
CA GLY A 100 -2.30 3.92 -8.77
C GLY A 100 -2.15 3.09 -7.51
N ASN A 101 -2.65 3.67 -6.42
CA ASN A 101 -2.85 3.02 -5.13
C ASN A 101 -4.28 3.26 -4.68
N ALA A 102 -4.78 2.49 -3.71
CA ALA A 102 -6.12 2.65 -3.19
C ALA A 102 -6.19 2.32 -1.68
N LEU A 103 -7.17 2.92 -1.02
CA LEU A 103 -7.61 2.57 0.32
C LEU A 103 -9.07 2.17 0.26
N LEU A 104 -9.43 1.10 0.99
CA LEU A 104 -10.81 0.69 1.17
C LEU A 104 -11.15 0.80 2.66
N SER A 105 -12.41 1.12 3.01
CA SER A 105 -12.85 1.25 4.40
C SER A 105 -14.29 0.77 4.57
N ASN A 106 -14.57 0.07 5.68
CA ASN A 106 -15.93 -0.18 6.15
C ASN A 106 -16.58 1.11 6.63
N GLU A 107 -15.79 2.00 7.25
CA GLU A 107 -16.27 3.27 7.75
C GLU A 107 -16.37 4.30 6.63
N LYS A 108 -17.24 5.30 6.87
CA LYS A 108 -17.35 6.46 5.99
C LYS A 108 -16.02 7.22 5.95
N ILE A 109 -15.56 7.51 4.75
CA ILE A 109 -14.41 8.36 4.52
C ILE A 109 -14.82 9.82 4.75
N ILE A 110 -14.26 10.45 5.79
CA ILE A 110 -14.57 11.84 6.16
C ILE A 110 -13.82 12.82 5.26
N ALA A 111 -12.53 12.55 5.02
CA ALA A 111 -11.69 13.37 4.16
C ALA A 111 -10.69 12.51 3.39
N GLN A 112 -10.30 12.99 2.22
CA GLN A 112 -9.24 12.40 1.42
C GLN A 112 -8.37 13.51 0.84
N ARG A 113 -7.05 13.32 0.88
CA ARG A 113 -6.07 14.23 0.29
C ARG A 113 -5.02 13.44 -0.47
N PHE A 114 -4.54 14.00 -1.57
CA PHE A 114 -3.54 13.38 -2.43
C PHE A 114 -2.30 14.24 -2.49
N HIS A 115 -1.22 13.75 -1.92
CA HIS A 115 0.06 14.43 -1.93
C HIS A 115 1.00 13.74 -2.91
N TYR A 116 1.85 14.56 -3.55
CA TYR A 116 2.88 14.06 -4.45
C TYR A 116 4.23 14.59 -4.01
N LEU A 117 5.05 13.70 -3.49
CA LEU A 117 6.42 13.98 -3.07
C LEU A 117 7.24 14.59 -4.20
N GLU A 118 8.23 15.41 -3.88
CA GLU A 118 8.99 16.17 -4.89
C GLU A 118 9.80 15.27 -5.82
N ARG A 119 10.47 14.27 -5.27
CA ARG A 119 11.47 13.46 -5.96
C ARG A 119 11.00 12.02 -6.20
N GLY A 120 11.53 11.41 -7.29
CA GLY A 120 11.27 10.01 -7.65
C GLY A 120 10.15 9.83 -8.66
N THR A 121 9.85 8.58 -8.99
CA THR A 121 8.74 8.16 -9.86
C THR A 121 7.53 7.69 -9.07
N LYS A 122 7.76 7.11 -7.90
CA LYS A 122 6.75 6.70 -6.93
C LYS A 122 6.61 7.83 -5.91
N LYS A 123 5.60 8.69 -6.08
CA LYS A 123 5.48 9.96 -5.35
C LYS A 123 4.17 10.12 -4.60
N LEU A 124 3.18 9.31 -4.93
CA LEU A 124 1.84 9.44 -4.39
C LEU A 124 1.79 9.03 -2.93
N VAL A 125 1.23 9.91 -2.10
CA VAL A 125 0.73 9.61 -0.76
C VAL A 125 -0.78 9.82 -0.78
N ILE A 126 -1.56 8.80 -0.44
CA ILE A 126 -2.99 8.92 -0.20
C ILE A 126 -3.20 9.11 1.30
N GLU A 127 -3.74 10.24 1.68
CA GLU A 127 -4.20 10.50 3.03
C GLU A 127 -5.72 10.30 3.06
N MET A 128 -6.18 9.36 3.87
CA MET A 128 -7.59 9.04 4.08
C MET A 128 -7.90 9.18 5.57
N GLU A 129 -8.92 9.96 5.89
CA GLU A 129 -9.37 10.19 7.25
C GLU A 129 -10.73 9.50 7.47
N THR A 130 -10.81 8.69 8.52
CA THR A 130 -12.05 8.15 9.07
C THR A 130 -12.38 8.88 10.38
N GLU A 131 -13.41 8.45 11.09
CA GLU A 131 -13.77 9.05 12.38
C GLU A 131 -12.64 8.87 13.41
N GLU A 132 -12.05 7.70 13.46
CA GLU A 132 -11.09 7.31 14.49
C GLU A 132 -9.61 7.46 14.10
N VAL A 133 -9.27 7.26 12.83
CA VAL A 133 -7.87 7.15 12.38
C VAL A 133 -7.62 7.80 11.02
N THR A 134 -6.41 8.33 10.85
CA THR A 134 -5.91 8.79 9.55
C THR A 134 -4.91 7.79 8.98
N ILE A 135 -5.07 7.41 7.71
CA ILE A 135 -4.16 6.50 7.01
C ILE A 135 -3.37 7.25 5.95
N PHE A 136 -2.06 7.15 5.99
CA PHE A 136 -1.13 7.60 4.93
C PHE A 136 -0.62 6.37 4.17
N LEU A 137 -1.14 6.14 2.97
CA LEU A 137 -0.69 5.05 2.11
C LEU A 137 0.38 5.53 1.15
N VAL A 138 1.54 4.86 1.17
CA VAL A 138 2.71 5.24 0.38
C VAL A 138 3.21 4.10 -0.50
N HIS A 139 3.94 4.47 -1.55
CA HIS A 139 4.79 3.57 -2.30
C HIS A 139 6.08 4.33 -2.67
N LEU A 140 7.15 4.09 -1.92
CA LEU A 140 8.37 4.88 -1.99
C LEU A 140 9.33 4.42 -3.10
N ALA A 141 10.28 5.28 -3.44
CA ALA A 141 11.25 5.04 -4.49
C ALA A 141 12.23 3.90 -4.16
N LEU A 142 12.69 3.18 -5.20
CA LEU A 142 13.72 2.14 -5.07
C LEU A 142 15.10 2.69 -4.67
N GLY A 143 15.45 3.89 -5.14
CA GLY A 143 16.76 4.51 -4.89
C GLY A 143 16.85 5.16 -3.52
N GLY A 144 17.83 4.75 -2.68
CA GLY A 144 17.96 5.18 -1.29
C GLY A 144 18.02 6.70 -1.09
N LYS A 145 18.84 7.43 -1.88
CA LYS A 145 18.90 8.91 -1.77
C LYS A 145 17.56 9.61 -2.03
N THR A 146 16.77 9.07 -2.97
CA THR A 146 15.45 9.60 -3.29
C THR A 146 14.46 9.26 -2.18
N ARG A 147 14.50 8.01 -1.72
CA ARG A 147 13.63 7.50 -0.66
C ARG A 147 13.85 8.23 0.65
N LEU A 148 15.11 8.50 1.03
CA LEU A 148 15.41 9.27 2.24
C LEU A 148 14.76 10.67 2.21
N ARG A 149 14.82 11.38 1.07
CA ARG A 149 14.13 12.66 0.91
C ARG A 149 12.60 12.51 1.02
N GLN A 150 12.05 11.47 0.41
CA GLN A 150 10.63 11.16 0.52
C GLN A 150 10.20 10.88 1.96
N ILE A 151 11.04 10.20 2.74
CA ILE A 151 10.80 9.94 4.17
C ILE A 151 10.78 11.26 4.97
N VAL A 152 11.70 12.19 4.68
CA VAL A 152 11.71 13.51 5.34
C VAL A 152 10.44 14.31 5.01
N GLU A 153 10.02 14.32 3.73
CA GLU A 153 8.76 14.98 3.34
C GLU A 153 7.54 14.34 4.02
N LEU A 154 7.53 13.01 4.11
CA LEU A 154 6.46 12.26 4.77
C LEU A 154 6.41 12.55 6.28
N ASN A 155 7.58 12.67 6.93
CA ASN A 155 7.65 13.06 8.33
C ASN A 155 7.00 14.43 8.58
N ASN A 156 7.30 15.42 7.74
CA ASN A 156 6.69 16.75 7.83
C ASN A 156 5.15 16.72 7.63
N MET A 157 4.64 15.77 6.84
CA MET A 157 3.18 15.59 6.67
C MET A 157 2.53 15.04 7.94
N ILE A 158 3.13 14.00 8.54
CA ILE A 158 2.54 13.34 9.70
C ILE A 158 2.66 14.16 10.99
N GLU A 159 3.67 15.02 11.11
CA GLU A 159 3.81 15.94 12.25
C GLU A 159 2.59 16.84 12.46
N ASN A 160 1.86 17.17 11.39
CA ASN A 160 0.66 17.98 11.45
C ASN A 160 -0.63 17.17 11.71
N CYS A 161 -0.54 15.86 11.77
CA CYS A 161 -1.68 14.98 12.00
C CYS A 161 -2.03 14.97 13.50
N LYS A 162 -3.23 15.44 13.85
CA LYS A 162 -3.69 15.48 15.25
C LYS A 162 -4.38 14.21 15.71
N LYS A 163 -4.91 13.44 14.77
CA LYS A 163 -5.56 12.14 15.05
C LYS A 163 -4.54 11.02 15.18
N PRO A 164 -4.89 9.90 15.83
CA PRO A 164 -4.15 8.66 15.66
C PRO A 164 -3.98 8.35 14.19
N PHE A 165 -2.79 7.94 13.78
CA PHE A 165 -2.54 7.70 12.36
C PHE A 165 -1.66 6.46 12.10
N ILE A 166 -1.81 5.92 10.91
CA ILE A 166 -1.02 4.81 10.38
C ILE A 166 -0.34 5.27 9.09
N VAL A 167 0.96 5.07 8.99
CA VAL A 167 1.70 5.18 7.73
C VAL A 167 1.96 3.77 7.23
N ALA A 168 1.42 3.43 6.07
CA ALA A 168 1.54 2.07 5.54
C ALA A 168 1.90 2.06 4.06
N GLY A 169 2.56 1.01 3.58
CA GLY A 169 2.86 0.85 2.18
C GLY A 169 4.13 0.07 1.88
N ASP A 170 4.51 0.07 0.62
CA ASP A 170 5.76 -0.48 0.14
C ASP A 170 6.86 0.59 0.20
N PHE A 171 7.75 0.44 1.17
CA PHE A 171 8.87 1.36 1.41
C PHE A 171 10.08 1.06 0.53
N ASN A 172 10.10 -0.09 -0.16
CA ASN A 172 11.20 -0.50 -1.04
C ASN A 172 12.60 -0.50 -0.37
N LEU A 173 12.69 -0.86 0.90
CA LEU A 173 13.94 -0.91 1.66
C LEU A 173 14.77 -2.14 1.26
N LEU A 174 15.34 -2.11 0.06
CA LEU A 174 16.14 -3.21 -0.48
C LEU A 174 17.50 -3.35 0.20
N TRP A 175 18.08 -2.25 0.66
CA TRP A 175 19.42 -2.17 1.26
C TRP A 175 19.41 -1.28 2.50
N GLY A 176 19.73 -1.90 3.65
CA GLY A 176 19.83 -1.19 4.92
C GLY A 176 18.47 -0.94 5.60
N LYS A 177 18.55 -0.69 6.89
CA LYS A 177 17.38 -0.40 7.75
C LYS A 177 17.47 0.97 8.41
N GLU A 178 18.59 1.64 8.21
CA GLU A 178 18.89 2.93 8.86
C GLU A 178 17.83 3.99 8.51
N GLU A 179 17.34 3.97 7.27
CA GLU A 179 16.33 4.92 6.81
C GLU A 179 15.03 4.79 7.60
N ILE A 180 14.57 3.55 7.85
CA ILE A 180 13.33 3.31 8.59
C ILE A 180 13.50 3.57 10.08
N GLU A 181 14.65 3.24 10.67
CA GLU A 181 14.95 3.52 12.08
C GLU A 181 14.93 5.02 12.38
N LEU A 182 15.52 5.82 11.46
CA LEU A 182 15.46 7.27 11.57
C LEU A 182 14.03 7.80 11.51
N PHE A 183 13.22 7.26 10.59
CA PHE A 183 11.82 7.64 10.44
C PHE A 183 10.98 7.26 11.67
N LEU A 184 11.15 6.05 12.17
CA LEU A 184 10.47 5.59 13.39
C LEU A 184 10.76 6.52 14.57
N LYS A 185 12.04 6.89 14.75
CA LYS A 185 12.46 7.77 15.85
C LYS A 185 11.93 9.20 15.67
N ALA A 186 12.07 9.78 14.46
CA ALA A 186 11.63 11.15 14.18
C ALA A 186 10.10 11.30 14.29
N GLY A 187 9.35 10.37 13.72
CA GLY A 187 7.88 10.38 13.72
C GLY A 187 7.25 9.80 14.99
N LYS A 188 8.05 9.32 15.96
CA LYS A 188 7.56 8.58 17.14
C LYS A 188 6.62 7.45 16.76
N LEU A 189 7.05 6.63 15.81
CA LEU A 189 6.27 5.57 15.21
C LEU A 189 6.65 4.19 15.76
N GLN A 190 5.67 3.30 15.83
CA GLN A 190 5.87 1.88 16.13
C GLN A 190 5.73 1.06 14.85
N ASN A 191 6.73 0.23 14.52
CA ASN A 191 6.57 -0.77 13.45
C ASN A 191 5.79 -1.98 13.99
N VAL A 192 4.65 -2.29 13.37
CA VAL A 192 3.85 -3.45 13.79
C VAL A 192 4.61 -4.76 13.60
N ASN A 193 5.44 -4.87 12.58
CA ASN A 193 6.28 -6.02 12.29
C ASN A 193 7.57 -5.98 13.14
N ASN A 194 7.42 -6.10 14.45
CA ASN A 194 8.55 -6.05 15.40
C ASN A 194 9.51 -7.25 15.25
N ARG A 195 9.04 -8.37 14.68
CA ARG A 195 9.85 -9.55 14.36
C ARG A 195 10.58 -9.44 13.04
N ARG A 196 10.29 -8.36 12.26
CA ARG A 196 10.89 -8.10 10.94
C ARG A 196 10.72 -9.27 9.97
N GLU A 197 9.54 -9.88 9.99
CA GLU A 197 9.18 -10.93 9.06
C GLU A 197 9.21 -10.41 7.62
N PRO A 198 9.89 -11.12 6.70
CA PRO A 198 10.01 -10.67 5.32
C PRO A 198 8.69 -10.80 4.58
N THR A 199 8.39 -9.81 3.70
CA THR A 199 7.19 -9.76 2.88
C THR A 199 7.45 -10.06 1.40
N PHE A 200 8.71 -10.01 0.96
CA PHE A 200 9.09 -10.15 -0.45
C PHE A 200 10.30 -11.08 -0.64
N PRO A 201 10.32 -11.88 -1.72
CA PRO A 201 9.20 -12.23 -2.59
C PRO A 201 8.28 -13.26 -1.93
N SER A 202 6.98 -13.22 -2.24
CA SER A 202 5.95 -14.01 -1.54
C SER A 202 6.17 -15.52 -1.51
N TRP A 203 6.84 -16.10 -2.52
CA TRP A 203 7.15 -17.54 -2.62
C TRP A 203 8.41 -17.98 -1.86
N ALA A 204 9.31 -17.05 -1.54
CA ALA A 204 10.52 -17.29 -0.73
C ALA A 204 10.93 -15.99 -0.04
N PRO A 205 10.20 -15.55 0.98
CA PRO A 205 10.39 -14.23 1.57
C PRO A 205 11.78 -14.06 2.17
N LYS A 206 12.45 -12.95 1.80
CA LYS A 206 13.81 -12.62 2.24
C LYS A 206 13.97 -11.15 2.64
N LYS A 207 13.04 -10.29 2.22
CA LYS A 207 13.11 -8.84 2.46
C LYS A 207 11.81 -8.32 3.05
N GLU A 208 11.93 -7.45 4.04
CA GLU A 208 10.84 -6.65 4.58
C GLU A 208 10.77 -5.37 3.75
N LEU A 209 9.79 -5.28 2.85
CA LEU A 209 9.58 -4.11 1.99
C LEU A 209 8.31 -3.33 2.33
N ASP A 210 7.32 -4.04 2.88
CA ASP A 210 6.02 -3.51 3.26
C ASP A 210 6.00 -3.22 4.76
N PHE A 211 5.53 -2.04 5.13
CA PHE A 211 5.51 -1.58 6.51
C PHE A 211 4.14 -1.04 6.89
N ILE A 212 3.75 -1.28 8.14
CA ILE A 212 2.66 -0.61 8.83
C ILE A 212 3.26 0.03 10.07
N LEU A 213 3.25 1.36 10.11
CA LEU A 213 3.84 2.16 11.17
C LEU A 213 2.72 2.93 11.86
N CYS A 214 2.58 2.75 13.16
CA CYS A 214 1.51 3.34 13.96
C CYS A 214 2.03 4.46 14.85
N SER A 215 1.24 5.55 14.99
CA SER A 215 1.47 6.59 15.99
C SER A 215 1.36 6.03 17.41
N GLU A 216 1.94 6.73 18.39
CA GLU A 216 1.97 6.31 19.81
C GLU A 216 0.56 6.09 20.41
N ASN A 217 -0.45 6.76 19.88
CA ASN A 217 -1.85 6.67 20.32
C ASN A 217 -2.57 5.40 19.83
N ILE A 218 -1.88 4.55 19.10
CA ILE A 218 -2.41 3.26 18.63
C ILE A 218 -1.76 2.14 19.44
N GLU A 219 -2.58 1.24 19.97
CA GLU A 219 -2.14 0.02 20.63
C GLU A 219 -2.25 -1.16 19.67
N ILE A 220 -1.12 -1.79 19.38
CA ILE A 220 -1.07 -2.98 18.51
C ILE A 220 -1.46 -4.19 19.36
N LYS A 221 -2.55 -4.90 18.96
CA LYS A 221 -3.04 -6.10 19.67
C LYS A 221 -2.45 -7.39 19.09
N ASP A 222 -2.44 -7.49 17.76
CA ASP A 222 -1.87 -8.65 17.05
C ASP A 222 -1.43 -8.24 15.65
N TYR A 223 -0.47 -8.96 15.09
CA TYR A 223 -0.11 -8.81 13.68
C TYR A 223 0.35 -10.13 13.08
N LYS A 224 0.22 -10.25 11.77
CA LYS A 224 0.83 -11.35 11.02
C LYS A 224 1.16 -10.98 9.59
N VAL A 225 2.23 -11.56 9.06
CA VAL A 225 2.50 -11.62 7.64
C VAL A 225 1.74 -12.84 7.08
N VAL A 226 0.72 -12.59 6.26
CA VAL A 226 -0.20 -13.64 5.79
C VAL A 226 0.43 -14.40 4.62
N ARG A 227 0.49 -15.72 4.69
CA ARG A 227 1.01 -16.59 3.63
C ARG A 227 0.03 -16.67 2.46
N ASN A 228 0.06 -15.67 1.60
CA ASN A 228 -0.74 -15.59 0.38
C ASN A 228 0.17 -15.25 -0.80
N THR A 229 0.08 -16.02 -1.88
CA THR A 229 0.95 -15.88 -3.06
C THR A 229 0.19 -15.41 -4.31
N LEU A 230 -0.93 -14.70 -4.13
CA LEU A 230 -1.65 -14.06 -5.25
C LEU A 230 -0.90 -12.85 -5.82
N SER A 231 0.08 -12.30 -5.08
CA SER A 231 1.02 -11.28 -5.54
C SER A 231 2.45 -11.73 -5.27
N ASP A 232 3.44 -10.96 -5.71
CA ASP A 232 4.85 -11.13 -5.35
C ASP A 232 5.20 -10.58 -3.97
N HIS A 233 4.30 -9.84 -3.32
CA HIS A 233 4.39 -9.45 -1.92
C HIS A 233 3.43 -10.27 -1.05
N LEU A 234 3.81 -10.49 0.21
CA LEU A 234 2.92 -11.04 1.23
C LEU A 234 2.14 -9.90 1.90
N PRO A 235 0.82 -10.08 2.13
CA PRO A 235 0.04 -9.08 2.87
C PRO A 235 0.41 -9.07 4.36
N ILE A 236 0.28 -7.89 4.98
CA ILE A 236 0.41 -7.71 6.43
C ILE A 236 -0.96 -7.37 7.00
N LEU A 237 -1.34 -8.06 8.06
CA LEU A 237 -2.56 -7.82 8.80
C LEU A 237 -2.20 -7.37 10.22
N VAL A 238 -2.86 -6.32 10.72
CA VAL A 238 -2.71 -5.84 12.10
C VAL A 238 -4.07 -5.61 12.74
N ASP A 239 -4.23 -6.08 13.96
CA ASP A 239 -5.31 -5.74 14.87
C ASP A 239 -4.84 -4.66 15.84
N PHE A 240 -5.59 -3.58 15.97
CA PHE A 240 -5.22 -2.44 16.79
C PHE A 240 -6.42 -1.76 17.45
N GLU A 241 -6.14 -1.00 18.49
CA GLU A 241 -7.11 -0.15 19.19
C GLU A 241 -6.53 1.25 19.37
N ILE A 242 -7.42 2.25 19.39
CA ILE A 242 -7.05 3.62 19.75
C ILE A 242 -7.00 3.72 21.27
N LYS A 243 -5.86 4.16 21.82
CA LYS A 243 -5.71 4.40 23.26
C LYS A 243 -6.69 5.49 23.69
N LYS A 244 -7.51 5.18 24.69
CA LYS A 244 -8.35 6.20 25.35
C LYS A 244 -7.43 7.06 26.20
N ASN A 245 -7.47 8.37 25.99
CA ASN A 245 -6.83 9.35 26.86
C ASN A 245 -7.53 9.39 28.22
#